data_f2ff9e6318767bb71192690474b4dff6
#
_entry.id   f2ff9e6318767bb71192690474b4dff6
#
_cell.length_a   1.000
_cell.length_b   1.000
_cell.length_c   1.000
_cell.angle_alpha   90.00
_cell.angle_beta   90.00
_cell.angle_gamma   90.00
#
_symmetry.space_group_name_H-M   'P 1'
#
loop_
_entity.id
_entity.type
_entity.pdbx_description
1 polymer ?
#
loop_
_entity_poly.entity_id
_entity_poly.type
_entity_poly.pdbx_seq_one_letter_code
_entity_poly.pdbx_strand_id
1 'polypeptide(L)'
;MTRSEFDAICAAQPGAALSGPGELDAWKVGGKMFACFGHEEKRAQNTDAVTVKCGDTDTAAMLIDAGVAKKAKYFHRSWVHLDLPSLDKNEAAHRVSVSYATIRAGLTKAQREALPISEEA
;
A
#
# COMPACT_ATOMS: atom_id res chain seq x y z
N MET A 1 5.64 -11.51 -7.82
CA MET A 1 4.61 -10.98 -8.73
C MET A 1 5.12 -9.77 -9.50
N THR A 2 4.46 -9.39 -10.57
CA THR A 2 4.81 -8.21 -11.34
C THR A 2 4.12 -6.96 -10.79
N ARG A 3 4.61 -5.79 -11.17
CA ARG A 3 3.97 -4.51 -10.89
C ARG A 3 2.52 -4.51 -11.40
N SER A 4 2.30 -5.02 -12.61
CA SER A 4 0.99 -5.06 -13.23
C SER A 4 -0.02 -5.90 -12.43
N GLU A 5 0.42 -7.03 -11.90
CA GLU A 5 -0.40 -7.88 -11.03
C GLU A 5 -0.72 -7.16 -9.72
N PHE A 6 0.24 -6.48 -9.14
CA PHE A 6 0.04 -5.71 -7.92
C PHE A 6 -0.92 -4.55 -8.15
N ASP A 7 -0.77 -3.84 -9.26
CA ASP A 7 -1.66 -2.73 -9.64
C ASP A 7 -3.12 -3.19 -9.75
N ALA A 8 -3.34 -4.40 -10.28
CA ALA A 8 -4.70 -4.95 -10.40
C ALA A 8 -5.35 -5.14 -9.01
N ILE A 9 -4.58 -5.57 -8.03
CA ILE A 9 -5.06 -5.72 -6.65
C ILE A 9 -5.42 -4.35 -6.05
N CYS A 10 -4.57 -3.35 -6.25
CA CYS A 10 -4.84 -1.99 -5.76
C CYS A 10 -6.05 -1.36 -6.44
N ALA A 11 -6.15 -1.52 -7.76
CA ALA A 11 -7.25 -0.95 -8.55
C ALA A 11 -8.61 -1.52 -8.16
N ALA A 12 -8.64 -2.73 -7.62
CA ALA A 12 -9.88 -3.37 -7.17
C ALA A 12 -10.43 -2.76 -5.88
N GLN A 13 -9.64 -1.98 -5.16
CA GLN A 13 -10.10 -1.34 -3.92
C GLN A 13 -11.06 -0.18 -4.26
N PRO A 14 -12.21 -0.08 -3.58
CA PRO A 14 -13.20 0.98 -3.90
C PRO A 14 -12.63 2.38 -3.81
N GLY A 15 -12.75 3.15 -4.88
CA GLY A 15 -12.26 4.53 -4.92
C GLY A 15 -10.75 4.67 -5.06
N ALA A 16 -10.03 3.59 -5.31
CA ALA A 16 -8.58 3.65 -5.51
C ALA A 16 -8.23 4.35 -6.81
N ALA A 17 -7.22 5.20 -6.78
CA ALA A 17 -6.74 5.92 -7.94
C ALA A 17 -5.21 5.96 -7.94
N LEU A 18 -4.63 5.76 -9.10
CA LEU A 18 -3.19 5.90 -9.29
C LEU A 18 -2.84 7.40 -9.35
N SER A 19 -1.71 7.77 -8.75
CA SER A 19 -1.23 9.15 -8.77
C SER A 19 -0.97 9.66 -10.19
N GLY A 20 -1.10 10.96 -10.37
CA GLY A 20 -0.89 11.61 -11.64
C GLY A 20 0.56 12.03 -11.90
N PRO A 21 0.83 12.61 -13.09
CA PRO A 21 2.16 13.11 -13.43
C PRO A 21 2.64 14.15 -12.41
N GLY A 22 3.92 14.09 -12.07
CA GLY A 22 4.53 15.01 -11.12
C GLY A 22 4.31 14.66 -9.65
N GLU A 23 3.51 13.63 -9.37
CA GLU A 23 3.28 13.12 -8.02
C GLU A 23 4.15 11.89 -7.76
N LEU A 24 4.30 11.52 -6.47
CA LEU A 24 4.92 10.25 -6.12
C LEU A 24 4.09 9.10 -6.72
N ASP A 25 4.77 8.09 -7.25
CA ASP A 25 4.11 6.92 -7.84
C ASP A 25 3.43 6.11 -6.73
N ALA A 26 2.12 6.21 -6.65
CA ALA A 26 1.36 5.64 -5.55
C ALA A 26 -0.11 5.40 -5.90
N TRP A 27 -0.70 4.42 -5.21
CA TRP A 27 -2.15 4.24 -5.19
C TRP A 27 -2.72 5.00 -3.99
N LYS A 28 -3.82 5.70 -4.20
CA LYS A 28 -4.46 6.57 -3.21
C LYS A 28 -5.94 6.24 -3.04
N VAL A 29 -6.43 6.54 -1.85
CA VAL A 29 -7.87 6.58 -1.55
C VAL A 29 -8.16 7.88 -0.78
N GLY A 30 -9.14 8.64 -1.24
CA GLY A 30 -9.45 9.94 -0.62
C GLY A 30 -8.28 10.91 -0.62
N GLY A 31 -7.38 10.80 -1.59
CA GLY A 31 -6.19 11.65 -1.71
C GLY A 31 -5.00 11.21 -0.84
N LYS A 32 -5.13 10.11 -0.10
CA LYS A 32 -4.04 9.59 0.76
C LYS A 32 -3.48 8.28 0.21
N MET A 33 -2.15 8.15 0.23
CA MET A 33 -1.46 6.96 -0.28
C MET A 33 -1.73 5.75 0.61
N PHE A 34 -1.98 4.59 -0.01
CA PHE A 34 -2.00 3.31 0.69
C PHE A 34 -0.99 2.31 0.11
N ALA A 35 -0.40 2.61 -1.04
CA ALA A 35 0.72 1.84 -1.61
C ALA A 35 1.62 2.81 -2.37
N CYS A 36 2.88 2.89 -1.99
CA CYS A 36 3.83 3.83 -2.57
C CYS A 36 5.02 3.08 -3.14
N PHE A 37 5.38 3.37 -4.40
CA PHE A 37 6.44 2.64 -5.10
C PHE A 37 7.76 3.39 -5.09
N GLY A 38 8.87 2.65 -5.18
CA GLY A 38 10.16 3.20 -5.52
C GLY A 38 10.95 3.90 -4.42
N HIS A 39 10.52 3.86 -3.17
CA HIS A 39 11.22 4.53 -2.06
C HIS A 39 12.34 3.67 -1.49
N GLU A 40 13.34 3.39 -2.32
CA GLU A 40 14.59 2.82 -1.83
C GLU A 40 15.61 3.93 -1.57
N GLU A 41 16.62 3.58 -0.79
CA GLU A 41 17.58 4.48 -0.16
C GLU A 41 18.26 5.47 -1.09
N LYS A 42 18.42 5.19 -2.37
CA LYS A 42 19.20 6.01 -3.26
C LYS A 42 18.53 6.41 -4.57
N ARG A 43 17.41 5.84 -4.90
CA ARG A 43 16.74 6.07 -6.18
C ARG A 43 15.25 5.81 -6.08
N ALA A 44 14.46 6.79 -6.41
CA ALA A 44 13.02 6.67 -6.50
C ALA A 44 12.56 5.89 -7.74
N GLN A 45 13.40 5.09 -8.35
CA GLN A 45 13.12 4.47 -9.64
C GLN A 45 12.85 2.97 -9.59
N ASN A 46 12.91 2.35 -8.41
CA ASN A 46 12.66 0.92 -8.32
C ASN A 46 11.17 0.62 -8.26
N THR A 47 10.59 0.27 -9.40
CA THR A 47 9.17 -0.08 -9.52
C THR A 47 8.86 -1.50 -9.03
N ASP A 48 9.87 -2.27 -8.63
CA ASP A 48 9.71 -3.62 -8.08
C ASP A 48 9.57 -3.62 -6.55
N ALA A 49 9.57 -2.45 -5.93
CA ALA A 49 9.43 -2.30 -4.49
C ALA A 49 8.21 -1.44 -4.16
N VAL A 50 7.46 -1.83 -3.15
CA VAL A 50 6.29 -1.09 -2.70
C VAL A 50 6.27 -0.98 -1.19
N THR A 51 5.85 0.18 -0.69
CA THR A 51 5.68 0.46 0.73
C THR A 51 4.20 0.51 1.04
N VAL A 52 3.75 -0.24 2.03
CA VAL A 52 2.35 -0.33 2.44
C VAL A 52 2.23 -0.18 3.95
N LYS A 53 1.07 0.27 4.42
CA LYS A 53 0.81 0.47 5.84
C LYS A 53 0.24 -0.79 6.47
N CYS A 54 0.78 -1.17 7.62
CA CYS A 54 0.21 -2.20 8.48
C CYS A 54 -0.85 -1.58 9.41
N GLY A 55 -1.71 -2.41 9.98
CA GLY A 55 -2.73 -1.95 10.92
C GLY A 55 -2.15 -1.37 12.21
N ASP A 56 -0.97 -1.85 12.61
CA ASP A 56 -0.27 -1.40 13.80
C ASP A 56 1.24 -1.62 13.69
N THR A 57 1.98 -1.07 14.64
CA THR A 57 3.45 -1.17 14.65
C THR A 57 3.94 -2.56 15.02
N ASP A 58 3.18 -3.30 15.81
CA ASP A 58 3.55 -4.67 16.21
C ASP A 58 3.51 -5.63 15.03
N THR A 59 2.49 -5.50 14.18
CA THR A 59 2.40 -6.28 12.95
C THR A 59 3.56 -5.96 12.01
N ALA A 60 3.89 -4.68 11.85
CA ALA A 60 5.01 -4.27 11.02
C ALA A 60 6.32 -4.88 11.53
N ALA A 61 6.57 -4.80 12.82
CA ALA A 61 7.78 -5.38 13.45
C ALA A 61 7.83 -6.91 13.25
N MET A 62 6.71 -7.58 13.41
CA MET A 62 6.60 -9.03 13.20
C MET A 62 6.95 -9.43 11.76
N LEU A 63 6.43 -8.70 10.77
CA LEU A 63 6.72 -8.97 9.36
C LEU A 63 8.20 -8.76 9.03
N ILE A 64 8.81 -7.75 9.62
CA ILE A 64 10.24 -7.48 9.43
C ILE A 64 11.08 -8.59 10.08
N ASP A 65 10.75 -8.97 11.30
CA ASP A 65 11.47 -10.04 12.02
C ASP A 65 11.33 -11.38 11.30
N ALA A 66 10.19 -11.66 10.71
CA ALA A 66 9.95 -12.89 9.96
C ALA A 66 10.59 -12.89 8.57
N GLY A 67 11.17 -11.77 8.13
CA GLY A 67 11.78 -11.67 6.80
C GLY A 67 10.78 -11.52 5.65
N VAL A 68 9.50 -11.32 5.96
CA VAL A 68 8.44 -11.11 4.96
C VAL A 68 8.53 -9.71 4.35
N ALA A 69 8.97 -8.74 5.16
CA ALA A 69 9.07 -7.34 4.77
C ALA A 69 10.36 -6.73 5.30
N LYS A 70 10.66 -5.53 4.81
CA LYS A 70 11.81 -4.74 5.28
C LYS A 70 11.31 -3.43 5.88
N LYS A 71 12.18 -2.79 6.68
CA LYS A 71 11.88 -1.49 7.23
C LYS A 71 11.71 -0.48 6.11
N ALA A 72 10.63 0.31 6.15
CA ALA A 72 10.37 1.37 5.18
C ALA A 72 11.06 2.65 5.64
N LYS A 73 12.18 3.00 5.00
CA LYS A 73 12.87 4.26 5.26
C LYS A 73 11.96 5.43 4.93
N TYR A 74 12.07 6.50 5.72
CA TYR A 74 11.31 7.74 5.56
C TYR A 74 9.82 7.63 5.85
N PHE A 75 9.33 6.46 6.25
CA PHE A 75 7.94 6.25 6.64
C PHE A 75 7.84 5.97 8.14
N HIS A 76 6.67 6.21 8.68
CA HIS A 76 6.38 5.82 10.06
C HIS A 76 6.56 4.29 10.20
N ARG A 77 6.97 3.84 11.39
CA ARG A 77 7.26 2.41 11.65
C ARG A 77 6.08 1.46 11.49
N SER A 78 4.86 1.98 11.24
CA SER A 78 3.71 1.16 10.86
C SER A 78 3.70 0.79 9.37
N TRP A 79 4.62 1.36 8.59
CA TRP A 79 4.78 1.04 7.17
C TRP A 79 5.89 0.03 6.97
N VAL A 80 5.73 -0.83 5.97
CA VAL A 80 6.73 -1.82 5.61
C VAL A 80 7.01 -1.81 4.12
N HIS A 81 8.21 -2.23 3.75
CA HIS A 81 8.69 -2.28 2.38
C HIS A 81 8.66 -3.72 1.89
N LEU A 82 8.02 -3.95 0.75
CA LEU A 82 7.85 -5.27 0.14
C LEU A 82 8.58 -5.33 -1.19
N ASP A 83 9.19 -6.48 -1.46
CA ASP A 83 9.87 -6.76 -2.73
C ASP A 83 8.91 -7.54 -3.62
N LEU A 84 8.40 -6.92 -4.69
CA LEU A 84 7.38 -7.52 -5.55
C LEU A 84 7.81 -8.86 -6.16
N PRO A 85 9.04 -9.01 -6.72
CA PRO A 85 9.42 -10.28 -7.33
C PRO A 85 9.32 -11.49 -6.40
N SER A 86 9.53 -11.30 -5.10
CA SER A 86 9.46 -12.39 -4.11
C SER A 86 8.14 -12.46 -3.37
N LEU A 87 7.22 -11.54 -3.65
CA LEU A 87 5.95 -11.43 -2.92
C LEU A 87 4.92 -12.43 -3.42
N ASP A 88 4.37 -13.21 -2.50
CA ASP A 88 3.26 -14.10 -2.77
C ASP A 88 1.97 -13.32 -3.06
N LYS A 89 1.18 -13.78 -4.00
CA LYS A 89 -0.05 -13.12 -4.43
C LYS A 89 -1.08 -12.98 -3.31
N ASN A 90 -1.23 -14.02 -2.50
CA ASN A 90 -2.17 -14.01 -1.38
C ASN A 90 -1.69 -13.03 -0.28
N GLU A 91 -0.40 -13.01 -0.02
CA GLU A 91 0.19 -12.06 0.93
C GLU A 91 0.01 -10.62 0.41
N ALA A 92 0.24 -10.40 -0.88
CA ALA A 92 0.04 -9.09 -1.50
C ALA A 92 -1.40 -8.59 -1.34
N ALA A 93 -2.37 -9.45 -1.63
CA ALA A 93 -3.79 -9.12 -1.50
C ALA A 93 -4.14 -8.75 -0.05
N HIS A 94 -3.64 -9.51 0.91
CA HIS A 94 -3.86 -9.23 2.32
C HIS A 94 -3.21 -7.91 2.76
N ARG A 95 -1.96 -7.68 2.36
CA ARG A 95 -1.25 -6.44 2.72
C ARG A 95 -1.93 -5.21 2.13
N VAL A 96 -2.38 -5.27 0.88
CA VAL A 96 -3.13 -4.18 0.24
C VAL A 96 -4.45 -3.94 0.95
N SER A 97 -5.18 -4.99 1.26
CA SER A 97 -6.46 -4.89 1.98
C SER A 97 -6.31 -4.19 3.34
N VAL A 98 -5.30 -4.59 4.12
CA VAL A 98 -5.02 -3.97 5.42
C VAL A 98 -4.60 -2.52 5.27
N SER A 99 -3.70 -2.23 4.32
CA SER A 99 -3.23 -0.87 4.07
C SER A 99 -4.38 0.05 3.65
N TYR A 100 -5.16 -0.38 2.68
CA TYR A 100 -6.34 0.35 2.21
C TYR A 100 -7.31 0.64 3.36
N ALA A 101 -7.68 -0.39 4.11
CA ALA A 101 -8.63 -0.24 5.22
C ALA A 101 -8.12 0.72 6.29
N THR A 102 -6.84 0.66 6.61
CA THR A 102 -6.22 1.53 7.61
C THR A 102 -6.22 2.99 7.17
N ILE A 103 -5.83 3.24 5.92
CA ILE A 103 -5.84 4.61 5.36
C ILE A 103 -7.27 5.13 5.25
N ARG A 104 -8.20 4.31 4.76
CA ARG A 104 -9.60 4.67 4.64
C ARG A 104 -10.22 5.04 5.99
N ALA A 105 -9.92 4.31 7.03
CA ALA A 105 -10.41 4.58 8.38
C ALA A 105 -9.96 5.95 8.92
N GLY A 106 -8.82 6.44 8.44
CA GLY A 106 -8.29 7.75 8.81
C GLY A 106 -8.87 8.93 8.01
N LEU A 107 -9.70 8.67 7.01
CA LEU A 107 -10.34 9.72 6.23
C LEU A 107 -11.47 10.38 7.03
N THR A 108 -11.85 11.59 6.64
CA THR A 108 -13.03 12.24 7.22
C THR A 108 -14.29 11.46 6.85
N LYS A 109 -15.35 11.67 7.60
CA LYS A 109 -16.65 11.06 7.31
C LYS A 109 -17.11 11.41 5.90
N ALA A 110 -16.99 12.67 5.50
CA ALA A 110 -17.39 13.14 4.17
C ALA A 110 -16.58 12.43 3.06
N GLN A 111 -15.28 12.26 3.26
CA GLN A 111 -14.43 11.56 2.30
C GLN A 111 -14.82 10.08 2.17
N ARG A 112 -15.11 9.42 3.31
CA ARG A 112 -15.56 8.02 3.28
C ARG A 112 -16.90 7.86 2.58
N GLU A 113 -17.84 8.76 2.85
CA GLU A 113 -19.17 8.73 2.23
C GLU A 113 -19.14 8.99 0.73
N ALA A 114 -18.12 9.71 0.25
CA ALA A 114 -17.93 9.98 -1.19
C ALA A 114 -17.34 8.79 -1.95
N LEU A 115 -16.83 7.76 -1.25
CA LEU A 115 -16.24 6.60 -1.90
C LEU A 115 -17.33 5.66 -2.43
N PRO A 116 -17.02 4.91 -3.52
CA PRO A 116 -17.92 3.88 -4.01
C PRO A 116 -18.24 2.86 -2.93
N ILE A 117 -19.46 2.33 -2.94
CA ILE A 117 -19.86 1.26 -2.05
C ILE A 117 -19.17 -0.02 -2.52
N SER A 118 -18.57 -0.75 -1.57
CA SER A 118 -18.01 -2.06 -1.87
C SER A 118 -19.13 -3.04 -2.22
N GLU A 119 -18.98 -3.76 -3.33
CA GLU A 119 -19.94 -4.79 -3.74
C GLU A 119 -19.81 -6.05 -2.88
N GLU A 120 -18.79 -6.15 -2.07
CA GLU A 120 -18.59 -7.23 -1.13
C GLU A 120 -19.33 -6.91 0.18
N ALA A 121 -20.60 -6.92 0.12
CA ALA A 121 -21.38 -6.75 1.33
C ALA A 121 -21.58 -8.09 2.05
#